data_4ca8e7593a9b8580f748aeb349a09b67
#
_entry.id   4ca8e7593a9b8580f748aeb349a09b67
#
_cell.length_a   1.000
_cell.length_b   1.000
_cell.length_c   1.000
_cell.angle_alpha   90.00
_cell.angle_beta   90.00
_cell.angle_gamma   90.00
#
_symmetry.space_group_name_H-M   'P 1'
#
loop_
_entity.id
_entity.type
_entity.pdbx_description
1 polymer ?
#
loop_
_entity_poly.entity_id
_entity_poly.type
_entity_poly.pdbx_seq_one_letter_code
_entity_poly.pdbx_strand_id
1 'polypeptide(L)'
;MADTPALAGQPDGFLQWQLVYFRGGRRKNPVMQPMAADLSDNDIRNLAAYFASLPPPQAGTQGAADPELFASGRKLAQQHRCAACHQESYAGVQAAARTAQQREDYLLKALRDFKSGARIGNGVASMGDAVYPLVDDQLRALAHFMSHLP
;
A
#
# COMPACT_ATOMS: atom_id res chain seq x y z
N MET A 1 -11.79 6.27 9.11
CA MET A 1 -11.34 5.22 10.04
C MET A 1 -9.83 5.15 9.91
N ALA A 2 -9.09 5.26 11.03
CA ALA A 2 -7.63 5.21 11.01
C ALA A 2 -7.12 3.87 10.46
N ASP A 3 -5.93 3.88 9.87
CA ASP A 3 -5.26 2.68 9.34
C ASP A 3 -6.05 1.88 8.28
N THR A 4 -7.07 2.48 7.67
CA THR A 4 -7.87 1.85 6.62
C THR A 4 -7.46 2.40 5.26
N PRO A 5 -7.11 1.56 4.27
CA PRO A 5 -6.67 2.03 2.96
C PRO A 5 -7.81 2.54 2.09
N ALA A 6 -7.48 3.43 1.15
CA ALA A 6 -8.31 3.65 -0.02
C ALA A 6 -8.14 2.46 -0.98
N LEU A 7 -9.25 1.89 -1.43
CA LEU A 7 -9.28 0.73 -2.33
C LEU A 7 -9.47 1.12 -3.79
N ALA A 8 -10.13 2.26 -4.04
CA ALA A 8 -10.42 2.74 -5.39
C ALA A 8 -9.13 2.98 -6.19
N GLY A 9 -9.10 2.50 -7.42
CA GLY A 9 -7.96 2.65 -8.32
C GLY A 9 -6.72 1.83 -7.96
N GLN A 10 -6.83 0.89 -7.01
CA GLN A 10 -5.77 -0.08 -6.77
C GLN A 10 -5.70 -1.09 -7.93
N PRO A 11 -4.51 -1.59 -8.29
CA PRO A 11 -4.38 -2.64 -9.30
C PRO A 11 -5.20 -3.88 -8.95
N ASP A 12 -5.92 -4.41 -9.92
CA ASP A 12 -6.78 -5.59 -9.77
C ASP A 12 -6.02 -6.80 -9.18
N GLY A 13 -4.88 -7.15 -9.75
CA GLY A 13 -4.05 -8.25 -9.24
C GLY A 13 -3.59 -8.04 -7.79
N PHE A 14 -3.25 -6.80 -7.40
CA PHE A 14 -2.94 -6.49 -6.01
C PHE A 14 -4.12 -6.77 -5.08
N LEU A 15 -5.32 -6.30 -5.43
CA LEU A 15 -6.52 -6.50 -4.63
C LEU A 15 -6.88 -7.98 -4.50
N GLN A 16 -6.79 -8.76 -5.59
CA GLN A 16 -7.02 -10.20 -5.55
C GLN A 16 -6.09 -10.89 -4.54
N TRP A 17 -4.78 -10.63 -4.62
CA TRP A 17 -3.82 -11.22 -3.69
C TRP A 17 -4.06 -10.81 -2.24
N GLN A 18 -4.46 -9.54 -1.98
CA GLN A 18 -4.76 -9.13 -0.60
C GLN A 18 -5.95 -9.90 -0.03
N LEU A 19 -7.02 -10.09 -0.81
CA LEU A 19 -8.18 -10.88 -0.37
C LEU A 19 -7.83 -12.35 -0.15
N VAL A 20 -7.03 -12.95 -1.04
CA VAL A 20 -6.51 -14.31 -0.87
C VAL A 20 -5.68 -14.44 0.41
N TYR A 21 -4.83 -13.45 0.73
CA TYR A 21 -4.02 -13.49 1.94
C TYR A 21 -4.86 -13.32 3.21
N PHE A 22 -5.90 -12.48 3.19
CA PHE A 22 -6.83 -12.38 4.31
C PHE A 22 -7.62 -13.67 4.50
N ARG A 23 -8.18 -14.24 3.42
CA ARG A 23 -8.91 -15.51 3.46
C ARG A 23 -8.05 -16.65 3.99
N GLY A 24 -6.81 -16.73 3.54
CA GLY A 24 -5.86 -17.77 3.94
C GLY A 24 -5.10 -17.51 5.25
N GLY A 25 -5.40 -16.41 5.96
CA GLY A 25 -4.76 -16.06 7.24
C GLY A 25 -3.29 -15.61 7.15
N ARG A 26 -2.75 -15.46 5.93
CA ARG A 26 -1.37 -14.98 5.72
C ARG A 26 -1.20 -13.48 6.02
N ARG A 27 -2.26 -12.72 5.80
CA ARG A 27 -2.35 -11.32 6.22
C ARG A 27 -3.38 -11.23 7.34
N LYS A 28 -2.92 -10.85 8.53
CA LYS A 28 -3.78 -10.79 9.71
C LYS A 28 -4.42 -9.40 9.83
N ASN A 29 -5.73 -9.38 9.98
CA ASN A 29 -6.50 -8.19 10.31
C ASN A 29 -7.85 -8.64 10.89
N PRO A 30 -8.24 -8.17 12.09
CA PRO A 30 -9.44 -8.66 12.78
C PRO A 30 -10.75 -8.32 12.05
N VAL A 31 -10.74 -7.33 11.15
CA VAL A 31 -11.90 -6.95 10.34
C VAL A 31 -11.90 -7.73 9.02
N MET A 32 -10.76 -7.75 8.32
CA MET A 32 -10.70 -8.31 6.97
C MET A 32 -10.73 -9.84 6.92
N GLN A 33 -10.20 -10.53 7.94
CA GLN A 33 -10.20 -12.00 7.93
C GLN A 33 -11.62 -12.57 7.93
N PRO A 34 -12.54 -12.19 8.83
CA PRO A 34 -13.91 -12.69 8.76
C PRO A 34 -14.65 -12.24 7.49
N MET A 35 -14.38 -11.03 6.97
CA MET A 35 -14.99 -10.57 5.72
C MET A 35 -14.53 -11.36 4.49
N ALA A 36 -13.31 -11.85 4.49
CA ALA A 36 -12.76 -12.59 3.37
C ALA A 36 -12.95 -14.11 3.48
N ALA A 37 -13.29 -14.64 4.65
CA ALA A 37 -13.28 -16.07 4.95
C ALA A 37 -14.10 -16.90 3.95
N ASP A 38 -15.29 -16.44 3.61
CA ASP A 38 -16.25 -17.17 2.76
C ASP A 38 -16.26 -16.71 1.30
N LEU A 39 -15.36 -15.79 0.90
CA LEU A 39 -15.29 -15.34 -0.49
C LEU A 39 -14.80 -16.45 -1.41
N SER A 40 -15.59 -16.76 -2.45
CA SER A 40 -15.13 -17.60 -3.55
C SER A 40 -14.06 -16.88 -4.40
N ASP A 41 -13.37 -17.64 -5.24
CA ASP A 41 -12.41 -17.02 -6.19
C ASP A 41 -13.10 -16.10 -7.19
N ASN A 42 -14.37 -16.35 -7.53
CA ASN A 42 -15.16 -15.45 -8.35
C ASN A 42 -15.49 -14.15 -7.60
N ASP A 43 -15.87 -14.22 -6.34
CA ASP A 43 -16.13 -13.03 -5.54
C ASP A 43 -14.88 -12.16 -5.42
N ILE A 44 -13.72 -12.79 -5.18
CA ILE A 44 -12.43 -12.09 -5.11
C ILE A 44 -12.13 -11.37 -6.42
N ARG A 45 -12.28 -12.04 -7.58
CA ARG A 45 -12.06 -11.42 -8.89
C ARG A 45 -13.03 -10.27 -9.14
N ASN A 46 -14.31 -10.45 -8.85
CA ASN A 46 -15.34 -9.43 -9.08
C ASN A 46 -15.11 -8.20 -8.17
N LEU A 47 -14.81 -8.40 -6.89
CA LEU A 47 -14.52 -7.30 -5.97
C LEU A 47 -13.26 -6.54 -6.38
N ALA A 48 -12.20 -7.26 -6.76
CA ALA A 48 -10.96 -6.64 -7.21
C ALA A 48 -11.17 -5.82 -8.48
N ALA A 49 -11.86 -6.37 -9.48
CA ALA A 49 -12.18 -5.66 -10.73
C ALA A 49 -13.04 -4.41 -10.45
N TYR A 50 -14.03 -4.53 -9.56
CA TYR A 50 -14.86 -3.39 -9.18
C TYR A 50 -14.05 -2.24 -8.59
N PHE A 51 -13.25 -2.50 -7.54
CA PHE A 51 -12.45 -1.45 -6.91
C PHE A 51 -11.36 -0.90 -7.82
N ALA A 52 -10.78 -1.73 -8.68
CA ALA A 52 -9.80 -1.28 -9.67
C ALA A 52 -10.41 -0.34 -10.72
N SER A 53 -11.69 -0.49 -11.05
CA SER A 53 -12.41 0.36 -12.01
C SER A 53 -12.79 1.74 -11.45
N LEU A 54 -12.78 1.90 -10.13
CA LEU A 54 -13.12 3.17 -9.50
C LEU A 54 -11.98 4.20 -9.66
N PRO A 55 -12.29 5.49 -9.78
CA PRO A 55 -11.26 6.52 -9.83
C PRO A 55 -10.44 6.51 -8.53
N PRO A 56 -9.10 6.62 -8.62
CA PRO A 56 -8.27 6.69 -7.43
C PRO A 56 -8.54 7.97 -6.61
N PRO A 57 -8.10 8.02 -5.34
CA PRO A 57 -8.17 9.24 -4.56
C PRO A 57 -7.51 10.40 -5.28
N GLN A 58 -8.07 11.60 -5.11
CA GLN A 58 -7.55 12.81 -5.75
C GLN A 58 -6.41 13.42 -4.93
N ALA A 59 -5.50 14.08 -5.62
CA ALA A 59 -4.45 14.87 -4.99
C ALA A 59 -5.05 15.95 -4.07
N GLY A 60 -4.33 16.24 -2.97
CA GLY A 60 -4.75 17.26 -2.01
C GLY A 60 -5.77 16.81 -0.96
N THR A 61 -6.25 15.58 -1.00
CA THR A 61 -7.18 15.05 0.02
C THR A 61 -6.52 14.86 1.39
N GLN A 62 -5.19 14.84 1.45
CA GLN A 62 -4.40 14.70 2.68
C GLN A 62 -4.00 16.06 3.31
N GLY A 63 -4.44 17.17 2.72
CA GLY A 63 -4.02 18.51 3.13
C GLY A 63 -2.74 18.97 2.43
N ALA A 64 -2.09 20.02 2.98
CA ALA A 64 -0.84 20.53 2.43
C ALA A 64 0.33 19.65 2.85
N ALA A 65 1.22 19.36 1.91
CA ALA A 65 2.46 18.62 2.20
C ALA A 65 3.42 19.47 3.03
N ASP A 66 4.10 18.86 4.01
CA ASP A 66 5.29 19.40 4.61
C ASP A 66 6.45 19.31 3.61
N PRO A 67 7.05 20.45 3.18
CA PRO A 67 8.06 20.45 2.13
C PRO A 67 9.33 19.64 2.47
N GLU A 68 9.73 19.65 3.74
CA GLU A 68 10.96 18.96 4.18
C GLU A 68 10.74 17.45 4.22
N LEU A 69 9.64 17.00 4.81
CA LEU A 69 9.25 15.59 4.80
C LEU A 69 9.05 15.08 3.38
N PHE A 70 8.39 15.84 2.53
CA PHE A 70 8.17 15.46 1.13
C PHE A 70 9.50 15.31 0.37
N ALA A 71 10.42 16.27 0.51
CA ALA A 71 11.73 16.20 -0.13
C ALA A 71 12.58 15.03 0.38
N SER A 72 12.56 14.81 1.70
CA SER A 72 13.23 13.66 2.32
C SER A 72 12.67 12.33 1.83
N GLY A 73 11.35 12.19 1.82
CA GLY A 73 10.67 10.99 1.33
C GLY A 73 10.96 10.71 -0.14
N ARG A 74 10.96 11.74 -1.00
CA ARG A 74 11.34 11.63 -2.41
C ARG A 74 12.75 11.09 -2.58
N LYS A 75 13.72 11.63 -1.84
CA LYS A 75 15.11 11.20 -1.88
C LYS A 75 15.25 9.73 -1.46
N LEU A 76 14.60 9.33 -0.37
CA LEU A 76 14.57 7.95 0.11
C LEU A 76 13.95 7.01 -0.92
N ALA A 77 12.82 7.39 -1.52
CA ALA A 77 12.15 6.59 -2.54
C ALA A 77 13.03 6.34 -3.78
N GLN A 78 13.82 7.33 -4.19
CA GLN A 78 14.81 7.20 -5.25
C GLN A 78 15.97 6.28 -4.83
N GLN A 79 16.55 6.50 -3.66
CA GLN A 79 17.66 5.70 -3.14
C GLN A 79 17.32 4.22 -3.01
N HIS A 80 16.11 3.91 -2.55
CA HIS A 80 15.61 2.56 -2.37
C HIS A 80 14.85 2.01 -3.60
N ARG A 81 14.85 2.75 -4.72
CA ARG A 81 14.30 2.34 -6.01
C ARG A 81 12.84 1.87 -5.94
N CYS A 82 12.02 2.54 -5.14
CA CYS A 82 10.61 2.16 -4.92
C CYS A 82 9.81 2.14 -6.23
N ALA A 83 10.10 3.07 -7.15
CA ALA A 83 9.48 3.15 -8.47
C ALA A 83 9.72 1.91 -9.35
N ALA A 84 10.77 1.14 -9.10
CA ALA A 84 11.07 -0.07 -9.90
C ALA A 84 9.92 -1.10 -9.87
N CYS A 85 9.19 -1.18 -8.74
CA CYS A 85 8.02 -2.05 -8.60
C CYS A 85 6.71 -1.25 -8.63
N HIS A 86 6.68 -0.05 -8.02
CA HIS A 86 5.47 0.76 -7.90
C HIS A 86 5.21 1.70 -9.08
N GLN A 87 6.05 1.68 -10.11
CA GLN A 87 6.10 2.60 -11.27
C GLN A 87 6.54 4.02 -10.88
N GLU A 88 6.97 4.81 -11.87
CA GLU A 88 7.39 6.21 -11.65
C GLU A 88 6.25 7.10 -11.13
N SER A 89 5.01 6.78 -11.50
CA SER A 89 3.80 7.45 -11.03
C SER A 89 3.32 6.95 -9.66
N TYR A 90 3.93 5.89 -9.11
CA TYR A 90 3.44 5.20 -7.92
C TYR A 90 1.98 4.72 -8.00
N ALA A 91 1.47 4.57 -9.23
CA ALA A 91 0.14 4.03 -9.48
C ALA A 91 0.02 2.53 -9.21
N GLY A 92 1.15 1.86 -9.11
CA GLY A 92 1.21 0.40 -8.96
C GLY A 92 0.91 -0.34 -10.25
N VAL A 93 1.20 -1.63 -10.28
CA VAL A 93 0.95 -2.50 -11.43
C VAL A 93 0.89 -3.96 -10.99
N GLN A 94 0.02 -4.75 -11.56
CA GLN A 94 -0.13 -6.17 -11.24
C GLN A 94 -0.32 -6.41 -9.72
N ALA A 95 0.66 -7.02 -9.04
CA ALA A 95 0.63 -7.29 -7.61
C ALA A 95 1.25 -6.16 -6.76
N ALA A 96 1.86 -5.14 -7.38
CA ALA A 96 2.39 -3.98 -6.68
C ALA A 96 1.29 -2.93 -6.45
N ALA A 97 1.14 -2.50 -5.20
CA ALA A 97 0.11 -1.53 -4.82
C ALA A 97 0.31 -0.15 -5.45
N ARG A 98 -0.80 0.55 -5.72
CA ARG A 98 -0.81 2.00 -5.83
C ARG A 98 -0.50 2.60 -4.46
N THR A 99 0.57 3.38 -4.37
CA THR A 99 0.96 4.11 -3.15
C THR A 99 0.71 5.61 -3.27
N ALA A 100 0.66 6.14 -4.51
CA ALA A 100 0.29 7.53 -4.76
C ALA A 100 -1.10 7.84 -4.22
N GLN A 101 -1.20 8.93 -3.44
CA GLN A 101 -2.45 9.42 -2.84
C GLN A 101 -3.14 8.44 -1.88
N GLN A 102 -2.43 7.39 -1.47
CA GLN A 102 -2.91 6.54 -0.40
C GLN A 102 -2.81 7.29 0.94
N ARG A 103 -3.68 6.96 1.87
CA ARG A 103 -3.71 7.59 3.19
C ARG A 103 -2.36 7.45 3.91
N GLU A 104 -1.87 8.55 4.45
CA GLU A 104 -0.56 8.61 5.10
C GLU A 104 -0.48 7.68 6.32
N ASP A 105 -1.51 7.69 7.17
CA ASP A 105 -1.59 6.82 8.35
C ASP A 105 -1.50 5.33 7.95
N TYR A 106 -2.23 4.94 6.91
CA TYR A 106 -2.20 3.58 6.39
C TYR A 106 -0.84 3.21 5.76
N LEU A 107 -0.23 4.11 4.99
CA LEU A 107 1.09 3.87 4.40
C LEU A 107 2.14 3.65 5.48
N LEU A 108 2.17 4.51 6.50
CA LEU A 108 3.10 4.39 7.62
C LEU A 108 2.90 3.06 8.35
N LYS A 109 1.65 2.71 8.66
CA LYS A 109 1.34 1.41 9.26
C LYS A 109 1.83 0.26 8.37
N ALA A 110 1.53 0.29 7.07
CA ALA A 110 1.93 -0.78 6.15
C ALA A 110 3.45 -0.95 6.07
N LEU A 111 4.21 0.15 6.02
CA LEU A 111 5.68 0.14 6.02
C LEU A 111 6.24 -0.47 7.31
N ARG A 112 5.67 -0.13 8.46
CA ARG A 112 6.02 -0.71 9.76
C ARG A 112 5.68 -2.20 9.84
N ASP A 113 4.52 -2.60 9.33
CA ASP A 113 4.10 -4.01 9.28
C ASP A 113 5.03 -4.85 8.40
N PHE A 114 5.50 -4.32 7.27
CA PHE A 114 6.52 -4.99 6.45
C PHE A 114 7.87 -5.09 7.18
N LYS A 115 8.32 -4.00 7.80
CA LYS A 115 9.60 -3.97 8.52
C LYS A 115 9.63 -4.93 9.70
N SER A 116 8.55 -5.03 10.45
CA SER A 116 8.44 -5.94 11.61
C SER A 116 8.14 -7.39 11.25
N GLY A 117 7.82 -7.68 9.98
CA GLY A 117 7.36 -9.00 9.56
C GLY A 117 5.91 -9.33 9.96
N ALA A 118 5.15 -8.36 10.50
CA ALA A 118 3.72 -8.54 10.80
C ALA A 118 2.89 -8.74 9.52
N ARG A 119 3.36 -8.18 8.40
CA ARG A 119 2.79 -8.38 7.07
C ARG A 119 3.74 -9.22 6.24
N ILE A 120 3.34 -10.47 5.96
CA ILE A 120 4.10 -11.47 5.21
C ILE A 120 3.25 -11.99 4.03
N GLY A 121 3.90 -12.60 3.03
CA GLY A 121 3.22 -13.24 1.88
C GLY A 121 4.13 -13.27 0.65
N ASN A 122 3.74 -13.98 -0.41
CA ASN A 122 4.47 -14.01 -1.66
C ASN A 122 4.50 -12.61 -2.30
N GLY A 123 5.67 -12.14 -2.72
CA GLY A 123 5.89 -10.78 -3.21
C GLY A 123 6.07 -9.72 -2.11
N VAL A 124 5.80 -10.07 -0.85
CA VAL A 124 5.95 -9.17 0.31
C VAL A 124 7.39 -9.22 0.87
N ALA A 125 8.13 -10.29 0.61
CA ALA A 125 9.55 -10.39 1.01
C ALA A 125 10.34 -9.19 0.47
N SER A 126 10.15 -8.81 -0.80
CA SER A 126 10.81 -7.65 -1.39
C SER A 126 10.47 -6.31 -0.70
N MET A 127 9.24 -6.16 -0.20
CA MET A 127 8.90 -4.97 0.60
C MET A 127 9.55 -5.01 1.98
N GLY A 128 9.58 -6.18 2.64
CA GLY A 128 10.30 -6.37 3.90
C GLY A 128 11.77 -5.99 3.76
N ASP A 129 12.45 -6.54 2.75
CA ASP A 129 13.86 -6.28 2.46
C ASP A 129 14.11 -4.78 2.15
N ALA A 130 13.24 -4.16 1.36
CA ALA A 130 13.37 -2.75 0.98
C ALA A 130 13.26 -1.79 2.17
N VAL A 131 12.41 -2.11 3.16
CA VAL A 131 12.17 -1.22 4.31
C VAL A 131 12.95 -1.63 5.57
N TYR A 132 13.54 -2.82 5.59
CA TYR A 132 14.27 -3.33 6.76
C TYR A 132 15.36 -2.36 7.26
N PRO A 133 16.22 -1.75 6.41
CA PRO A 133 17.28 -0.86 6.85
C PRO A 133 16.78 0.53 7.32
N LEU A 134 15.52 0.88 7.03
CA LEU A 134 14.99 2.22 7.29
C LEU A 134 14.59 2.39 8.75
N VAL A 135 14.88 3.56 9.33
CA VAL A 135 14.39 3.94 10.66
C VAL A 135 12.99 4.57 10.57
N ASP A 136 12.29 4.68 11.70
CA ASP A 136 10.89 5.12 11.74
C ASP A 136 10.66 6.50 11.10
N ASP A 137 11.56 7.46 11.32
CA ASP A 137 11.45 8.79 10.69
C ASP A 137 11.57 8.73 9.16
N GLN A 138 12.36 7.79 8.63
CA GLN A 138 12.45 7.55 7.19
C GLN A 138 11.17 6.90 6.64
N LEU A 139 10.56 6.00 7.40
CA LEU A 139 9.24 5.42 7.04
C LEU A 139 8.16 6.50 7.03
N ARG A 140 8.18 7.45 7.99
CA ARG A 140 7.28 8.62 8.02
C ARG A 140 7.46 9.50 6.78
N ALA A 141 8.70 9.85 6.44
CA ALA A 141 8.98 10.65 5.26
C ALA A 141 8.51 9.97 3.97
N LEU A 142 8.71 8.66 3.82
CA LEU A 142 8.20 7.90 2.68
C LEU A 142 6.67 7.90 2.61
N ALA A 143 5.99 7.66 3.74
CA ALA A 143 4.53 7.67 3.80
C ALA A 143 3.98 9.05 3.42
N HIS A 144 4.60 10.12 3.95
CA HIS A 144 4.25 11.49 3.63
C HIS A 144 4.44 11.82 2.14
N PHE A 145 5.60 11.48 1.57
CA PHE A 145 5.86 11.67 0.14
C PHE A 145 4.82 10.98 -0.74
N MET A 146 4.56 9.70 -0.52
CA MET A 146 3.64 8.93 -1.35
C MET A 146 2.18 9.38 -1.21
N SER A 147 1.76 9.80 -0.02
CA SER A 147 0.40 10.29 0.22
C SER A 147 0.10 11.65 -0.43
N HIS A 148 1.13 12.46 -0.67
CA HIS A 148 1.01 13.80 -1.24
C HIS A 148 1.48 13.90 -2.71
N LEU A 149 1.71 12.76 -3.37
CA LEU A 149 1.98 12.75 -4.82
C LEU A 149 0.78 13.28 -5.60
N PRO A 150 1.02 13.96 -6.75
CA PRO A 150 -0.04 14.49 -7.61
C PRO A 150 -0.90 13.39 -8.27
#